data_e5b57c305ffae40b20b810888716c368
#
_entry.id   e5b57c305ffae40b20b810888716c368
#
_cell.length_a   1.000
_cell.length_b   1.000
_cell.length_c   1.000
_cell.angle_alpha   90.00
_cell.angle_beta   90.00
_cell.angle_gamma   90.00
#
_symmetry.space_group_name_H-M   'P 1'
#
loop_
_entity.id
_entity.type
_entity.pdbx_description
1 polymer ?
#
loop_
_entity_poly.entity_id
_entity_poly.type
_entity_poly.pdbx_seq_one_letter_code
_entity_poly.pdbx_strand_id
1 'polypeptide(L)'
;MFIGIDHGTTAMRFAGESGEFKISREAALEFSIEDLSRICPVDEIEGIALCYSMGDNISSITHISKVKNRGLVSQDGAGQHIGGGTKVFDQVAQSGIPTIVIPGLHRGSPTDPRFKVYSHQSSPEKIGIAYEVSCTLGDDVIVSDVSSNTVTLLVTSGKLTGAFDACIFAPGILHGALDVEAIRRIDAGGCTANEAFQHAGVYFSLPEYERIRSLAMFAAMECAALLLLNPRATVALAGSLAPIIAPEVEELLGRNVAVFDEWCASRGLVRIAHDVFRGKPEILGLDVDL
;
A
#
# COMPACT_ATOMS: atom_id res chain seq x y z
N MET A 1 -18.14 -1.10 15.47
CA MET A 1 -17.45 -1.80 14.36
C MET A 1 -16.32 -0.94 13.81
N PHE A 2 -15.30 -1.55 13.17
CA PHE A 2 -14.16 -0.81 12.60
C PHE A 2 -14.18 -0.89 11.08
N ILE A 3 -13.71 0.18 10.42
CA ILE A 3 -13.65 0.30 8.96
C ILE A 3 -12.21 0.53 8.51
N GLY A 4 -11.79 -0.19 7.47
CA GLY A 4 -10.53 0.04 6.76
C GLY A 4 -10.79 0.63 5.38
N ILE A 5 -10.11 1.73 5.05
CA ILE A 5 -10.26 2.42 3.75
C ILE A 5 -8.92 2.41 3.02
N ASP A 6 -8.85 1.61 1.96
CA ASP A 6 -7.70 1.50 1.08
C ASP A 6 -7.84 2.44 -0.12
N HIS A 7 -6.81 3.25 -0.35
CA HIS A 7 -6.71 4.18 -1.44
C HIS A 7 -5.91 3.58 -2.62
N GLY A 8 -6.51 2.61 -3.30
CA GLY A 8 -5.87 1.98 -4.45
C GLY A 8 -5.79 2.88 -5.69
N THR A 9 -4.90 2.55 -6.62
CA THR A 9 -4.67 3.31 -7.86
C THR A 9 -5.92 3.39 -8.74
N THR A 10 -6.66 2.29 -8.87
CA THR A 10 -7.82 2.18 -9.77
C THR A 10 -9.16 2.30 -9.04
N ALA A 11 -9.21 1.95 -7.77
CA ALA A 11 -10.43 1.97 -6.96
C ALA A 11 -10.11 2.23 -5.49
N MET A 12 -11.05 2.82 -4.79
CA MET A 12 -11.10 2.87 -3.33
C MET A 12 -11.78 1.59 -2.83
N ARG A 13 -11.18 0.92 -1.83
CA ARG A 13 -11.75 -0.26 -1.20
C ARG A 13 -12.08 0.03 0.25
N PHE A 14 -13.24 -0.41 0.66
CA PHE A 14 -13.78 -0.24 1.99
C PHE A 14 -14.07 -1.62 2.56
N ALA A 15 -13.56 -1.92 3.73
CA ALA A 15 -13.81 -3.17 4.44
C ALA A 15 -14.24 -2.91 5.87
N GLY A 16 -15.03 -3.81 6.40
CA GLY A 16 -15.41 -3.89 7.81
C GLY A 16 -15.69 -5.35 8.18
N GLU A 17 -16.08 -5.59 9.41
CA GLU A 17 -16.37 -6.94 9.91
C GLU A 17 -17.55 -7.59 9.18
N SER A 18 -18.51 -6.81 8.67
CA SER A 18 -19.77 -7.29 8.10
C SER A 18 -19.79 -7.30 6.57
N GLY A 19 -18.79 -6.72 5.90
CA GLY A 19 -18.79 -6.65 4.44
C GLY A 19 -17.69 -5.78 3.85
N GLU A 20 -17.67 -5.77 2.54
CA GLU A 20 -16.69 -5.07 1.72
C GLU A 20 -17.36 -4.46 0.50
N PHE A 21 -16.90 -3.30 0.06
CA PHE A 21 -17.28 -2.75 -1.23
C PHE A 21 -16.14 -1.91 -1.83
N LYS A 22 -16.17 -1.75 -3.14
CA LYS A 22 -15.25 -0.86 -3.84
C LYS A 22 -16.00 0.10 -4.77
N ILE A 23 -15.42 1.27 -4.96
CA ILE A 23 -15.87 2.29 -5.91
C ILE A 23 -14.70 2.72 -6.79
N SER A 24 -14.98 3.10 -8.03
CA SER A 24 -13.94 3.67 -8.90
C SER A 24 -13.43 5.00 -8.33
N ARG A 25 -12.23 5.43 -8.75
CA ARG A 25 -11.68 6.74 -8.38
C ARG A 25 -12.59 7.90 -8.81
N GLU A 26 -13.30 7.73 -9.92
CA GLU A 26 -14.27 8.71 -10.44
C GLU A 26 -15.52 8.72 -9.54
N ALA A 27 -16.12 7.56 -9.25
CA ALA A 27 -17.28 7.47 -8.37
C ALA A 27 -16.99 8.00 -6.95
N ALA A 28 -15.74 7.92 -6.49
CA ALA A 28 -15.33 8.46 -5.20
C ALA A 28 -15.40 10.00 -5.12
N LEU A 29 -15.56 10.73 -6.21
CA LEU A 29 -15.84 12.17 -6.20
C LEU A 29 -17.20 12.49 -5.59
N GLU A 30 -18.16 11.57 -5.66
CA GLU A 30 -19.50 11.71 -5.09
C GLU A 30 -19.64 11.01 -3.72
N PHE A 31 -18.54 10.45 -3.18
CA PHE A 31 -18.56 9.74 -1.91
C PHE A 31 -19.10 10.62 -0.79
N SER A 32 -19.98 10.05 0.02
CA SER A 32 -20.41 10.59 1.30
C SER A 32 -20.15 9.58 2.42
N ILE A 33 -20.11 10.03 3.66
CA ILE A 33 -19.92 9.14 4.82
C ILE A 33 -21.02 8.09 4.93
N GLU A 34 -22.23 8.40 4.45
CA GLU A 34 -23.39 7.50 4.42
C GLU A 34 -23.18 6.27 3.54
N ASP A 35 -22.26 6.32 2.58
CA ASP A 35 -21.91 5.16 1.76
C ASP A 35 -21.34 4.02 2.60
N LEU A 36 -20.79 4.31 3.79
CA LEU A 36 -20.30 3.29 4.72
C LEU A 36 -21.45 2.44 5.29
N SER A 37 -22.71 2.90 5.20
CA SER A 37 -23.89 2.11 5.55
C SER A 37 -24.03 0.83 4.74
N ARG A 38 -23.30 0.70 3.63
CA ARG A 38 -23.19 -0.55 2.85
C ARG A 38 -22.44 -1.66 3.61
N ILE A 39 -21.71 -1.30 4.68
CA ILE A 39 -21.01 -2.26 5.55
C ILE A 39 -21.77 -2.37 6.88
N CYS A 40 -22.03 -1.24 7.55
CA CYS A 40 -22.75 -1.19 8.82
C CYS A 40 -23.36 0.21 9.01
N PRO A 41 -24.38 0.37 9.87
CA PRO A 41 -24.92 1.68 10.24
C PRO A 41 -23.79 2.63 10.67
N VAL A 42 -23.83 3.87 10.17
CA VAL A 42 -22.72 4.84 10.39
C VAL A 42 -22.54 5.15 11.88
N ASP A 43 -23.60 5.17 12.65
CA ASP A 43 -23.60 5.38 14.11
C ASP A 43 -23.03 4.20 14.92
N GLU A 44 -22.83 3.04 14.29
CA GLU A 44 -22.17 1.88 14.89
C GLU A 44 -20.66 1.83 14.59
N ILE A 45 -20.12 2.77 13.80
CA ILE A 45 -18.69 2.81 13.49
C ILE A 45 -17.92 3.40 14.67
N GLU A 46 -17.11 2.56 15.32
CA GLU A 46 -16.27 2.92 16.46
C GLU A 46 -14.94 3.58 16.03
N GLY A 47 -14.48 3.31 14.81
CA GLY A 47 -13.24 3.90 14.29
C GLY A 47 -12.92 3.50 12.87
N ILE A 48 -12.11 4.34 12.23
CA ILE A 48 -11.67 4.17 10.83
C ILE A 48 -10.15 4.19 10.76
N ALA A 49 -9.55 3.28 9.98
CA ALA A 49 -8.17 3.41 9.51
C ALA A 49 -8.17 3.77 8.02
N LEU A 50 -7.50 4.87 7.69
CA LEU A 50 -7.47 5.43 6.34
C LEU A 50 -6.03 5.49 5.82
N CYS A 51 -5.73 4.84 4.70
CA CYS A 51 -4.42 4.89 4.06
C CYS A 51 -4.35 6.00 2.99
N TYR A 52 -4.67 7.20 3.35
CA TYR A 52 -4.55 8.36 2.48
C TYR A 52 -3.47 9.32 2.99
N SER A 53 -2.22 8.89 2.89
CA SER A 53 -1.08 9.79 3.02
C SER A 53 -0.60 10.17 1.63
N MET A 54 -0.62 11.46 1.33
CA MET A 54 -0.16 11.98 0.04
C MET A 54 1.35 12.21 0.00
N GLY A 55 2.07 11.86 1.08
CA GLY A 55 3.50 12.09 1.15
C GLY A 55 4.11 11.64 2.47
N ASP A 56 5.39 11.90 2.63
CA ASP A 56 6.25 11.38 3.70
C ASP A 56 6.32 12.35 4.90
N ASN A 57 5.22 13.05 5.22
CA ASN A 57 5.17 14.03 6.32
C ASN A 57 4.79 13.42 7.67
N ILE A 58 4.31 12.18 7.71
CA ILE A 58 4.02 11.45 8.94
C ILE A 58 4.79 10.14 8.96
N SER A 59 5.33 9.77 10.13
CA SER A 59 6.11 8.53 10.34
C SER A 59 5.45 7.59 11.34
N SER A 60 4.34 8.02 11.93
CA SER A 60 3.54 7.28 12.92
C SER A 60 2.10 7.15 12.43
N ILE A 61 1.38 6.16 12.96
CA ILE A 61 -0.07 6.07 12.80
C ILE A 61 -0.68 7.22 13.60
N THR A 62 -1.28 8.18 12.89
CA THR A 62 -1.61 9.48 13.45
C THR A 62 -3.12 9.74 13.41
N HIS A 63 -3.70 10.28 14.50
CA HIS A 63 -5.11 10.70 14.49
C HIS A 63 -5.34 11.75 13.40
N ILE A 64 -6.42 11.60 12.62
CA ILE A 64 -6.68 12.43 11.43
C ILE A 64 -6.64 13.94 11.70
N SER A 65 -7.07 14.38 12.90
CA SER A 65 -7.04 15.80 13.29
C SER A 65 -5.64 16.40 13.45
N LYS A 66 -4.61 15.55 13.61
CA LYS A 66 -3.21 15.96 13.74
C LYS A 66 -2.49 15.98 12.39
N VAL A 67 -3.07 15.39 11.34
CA VAL A 67 -2.46 15.29 10.01
C VAL A 67 -2.56 16.63 9.30
N LYS A 68 -1.41 17.32 9.21
CA LYS A 68 -1.31 18.58 8.48
C LYS A 68 -1.15 18.32 6.99
N ASN A 69 -1.77 19.18 6.17
CA ASN A 69 -1.62 19.14 4.71
C ASN A 69 -1.79 17.72 4.10
N ARG A 70 -2.71 16.90 4.65
CA ARG A 70 -2.94 15.49 4.23
C ARG A 70 -1.66 14.63 4.19
N GLY A 71 -0.66 14.96 4.99
CA GLY A 71 0.62 14.24 5.01
C GLY A 71 1.61 14.64 3.91
N LEU A 72 1.36 15.70 3.15
CA LEU A 72 2.31 16.23 2.18
C LEU A 72 3.45 16.96 2.85
N VAL A 73 4.68 16.74 2.37
CA VAL A 73 5.87 17.51 2.77
C VAL A 73 5.80 18.93 2.22
N SER A 74 5.36 19.10 0.97
CA SER A 74 5.12 20.41 0.36
C SER A 74 3.85 20.36 -0.49
N GLN A 75 3.31 21.54 -0.83
CA GLN A 75 2.18 21.64 -1.75
C GLN A 75 2.62 21.47 -3.22
N ASP A 76 3.92 21.59 -3.48
CA ASP A 76 4.47 21.46 -4.81
C ASP A 76 4.82 19.99 -5.09
N GLY A 77 4.20 19.40 -6.08
CA GLY A 77 4.66 18.20 -6.75
C GLY A 77 3.83 16.94 -6.59
N ALA A 78 3.75 16.30 -5.48
CA ALA A 78 3.15 14.97 -5.41
C ALA A 78 1.62 15.01 -5.30
N GLY A 79 0.96 14.84 -6.43
CA GLY A 79 -0.49 14.63 -6.52
C GLY A 79 -1.31 15.92 -6.46
N GLN A 80 -2.29 16.01 -7.34
CA GLN A 80 -3.26 17.08 -7.26
C GLN A 80 -4.21 16.81 -6.09
N HIS A 81 -4.51 17.84 -5.30
CA HIS A 81 -5.47 17.79 -4.20
C HIS A 81 -6.93 17.62 -4.66
N ILE A 82 -7.14 17.25 -5.91
CA ILE A 82 -8.43 17.13 -6.57
C ILE A 82 -8.56 15.67 -7.02
N GLY A 83 -9.56 14.98 -6.47
CA GLY A 83 -9.88 13.62 -6.86
C GLY A 83 -10.65 12.85 -5.80
N GLY A 84 -11.11 11.67 -6.14
CA GLY A 84 -11.95 10.85 -5.28
C GLY A 84 -11.32 10.54 -3.91
N GLY A 85 -10.02 10.29 -3.86
CA GLY A 85 -9.34 10.06 -2.59
C GLY A 85 -9.33 11.28 -1.66
N THR A 86 -9.15 12.48 -2.20
CA THR A 86 -9.30 13.73 -1.44
C THR A 86 -10.71 13.89 -0.89
N LYS A 87 -11.73 13.60 -1.72
CA LYS A 87 -13.13 13.65 -1.30
C LYS A 87 -13.41 12.70 -0.14
N VAL A 88 -12.93 11.45 -0.23
CA VAL A 88 -13.09 10.46 0.84
C VAL A 88 -12.41 10.94 2.12
N PHE A 89 -11.16 11.40 2.04
CA PHE A 89 -10.44 11.94 3.19
C PHE A 89 -11.22 13.08 3.87
N ASP A 90 -11.69 14.05 3.10
CA ASP A 90 -12.39 15.21 3.63
C ASP A 90 -13.74 14.82 4.28
N GLN A 91 -14.48 13.89 3.68
CA GLN A 91 -15.74 13.37 4.26
C GLN A 91 -15.48 12.63 5.57
N VAL A 92 -14.45 11.79 5.62
CA VAL A 92 -14.06 11.07 6.84
C VAL A 92 -13.60 12.05 7.92
N ALA A 93 -12.77 13.04 7.57
CA ALA A 93 -12.29 14.05 8.52
C ALA A 93 -13.42 14.91 9.11
N GLN A 94 -14.47 15.15 8.34
CA GLN A 94 -15.64 15.95 8.77
C GLN A 94 -16.70 15.13 9.51
N SER A 95 -16.66 13.81 9.44
CA SER A 95 -17.68 12.94 10.03
C SER A 95 -17.70 12.94 11.55
N GLY A 96 -16.60 13.29 12.20
CA GLY A 96 -16.43 13.19 13.65
C GLY A 96 -16.15 11.74 14.14
N ILE A 97 -16.15 10.75 13.26
CA ILE A 97 -15.81 9.37 13.63
C ILE A 97 -14.30 9.29 13.96
N PRO A 98 -13.91 8.67 15.09
CA PRO A 98 -12.50 8.48 15.43
C PRO A 98 -11.74 7.85 14.27
N THR A 99 -10.71 8.54 13.76
CA THR A 99 -10.02 8.09 12.56
C THR A 99 -8.51 8.23 12.70
N ILE A 100 -7.80 7.18 12.31
CA ILE A 100 -6.35 7.16 12.16
C ILE A 100 -5.94 7.13 10.70
N VAL A 101 -4.86 7.85 10.40
CA VAL A 101 -4.21 7.87 9.08
C VAL A 101 -2.93 7.06 9.16
N ILE A 102 -2.78 6.16 8.21
CA ILE A 102 -1.62 5.27 8.12
C ILE A 102 -0.52 5.97 7.32
N PRO A 103 0.74 6.00 7.81
CA PRO A 103 1.87 6.57 7.08
C PRO A 103 2.31 5.65 5.94
N GLY A 104 3.00 6.20 4.94
CA GLY A 104 3.88 5.42 4.08
C GLY A 104 5.20 5.09 4.78
N LEU A 105 6.03 4.26 4.16
CA LEU A 105 7.40 4.05 4.59
C LEU A 105 8.34 4.96 3.80
N HIS A 106 9.20 5.65 4.53
CA HIS A 106 10.14 6.58 3.94
C HIS A 106 11.43 6.66 4.78
N ARG A 107 12.37 7.49 4.38
CA ARG A 107 13.69 7.64 5.06
C ARG A 107 13.57 7.95 6.56
N GLY A 108 12.51 8.62 7.01
CA GLY A 108 12.22 8.93 8.41
C GLY A 108 11.57 7.79 9.21
N SER A 109 11.07 6.75 8.53
CA SER A 109 10.40 5.62 9.19
C SER A 109 11.36 4.74 9.99
N PRO A 110 10.88 4.00 11.01
CA PRO A 110 11.71 3.14 11.87
C PRO A 110 12.12 1.82 11.18
N THR A 111 12.54 1.88 9.92
CA THR A 111 13.05 0.75 9.14
C THR A 111 14.55 0.55 9.34
N ASP A 112 15.09 -0.57 8.87
CA ASP A 112 16.53 -0.85 8.89
C ASP A 112 17.29 0.32 8.21
N PRO A 113 18.36 0.84 8.83
CA PRO A 113 19.13 1.96 8.31
C PRO A 113 19.62 1.79 6.86
N ARG A 114 19.82 0.56 6.39
CA ARG A 114 20.26 0.27 5.03
C ARG A 114 19.22 0.63 3.97
N PHE A 115 17.92 0.57 4.31
CA PHE A 115 16.84 0.99 3.42
C PHE A 115 16.68 2.51 3.33
N LYS A 116 17.30 3.29 4.23
CA LYS A 116 17.23 4.77 4.22
C LYS A 116 17.97 5.43 3.06
N VAL A 117 18.64 4.65 2.22
CA VAL A 117 19.13 5.12 0.91
C VAL A 117 17.96 5.57 0.02
N TYR A 118 16.79 4.97 0.18
CA TYR A 118 15.58 5.36 -0.53
C TYR A 118 14.82 6.44 0.26
N SER A 119 14.39 7.49 -0.42
CA SER A 119 13.57 8.55 0.19
C SER A 119 12.15 8.06 0.50
N HIS A 120 11.63 7.19 -0.35
CA HIS A 120 10.32 6.55 -0.25
C HIS A 120 10.51 5.04 -0.41
N GLN A 121 9.85 4.23 0.42
CA GLN A 121 9.99 2.76 0.45
C GLN A 121 8.67 2.05 0.18
N SER A 122 7.53 2.59 0.63
CA SER A 122 6.21 2.08 0.27
C SER A 122 5.09 3.07 0.56
N SER A 123 4.02 2.97 -0.19
CA SER A 123 2.77 3.67 0.07
C SER A 123 2.01 3.07 1.28
N PRO A 124 1.08 3.85 1.90
CA PRO A 124 0.42 3.49 3.17
C PRO A 124 -0.36 2.18 3.16
N GLU A 125 -1.03 1.86 2.07
CA GLU A 125 -1.84 0.64 1.96
C GLU A 125 -1.02 -0.64 2.13
N LYS A 126 0.28 -0.57 1.87
CA LYS A 126 1.19 -1.71 2.06
C LYS A 126 1.38 -2.07 3.53
N ILE A 127 1.22 -1.09 4.44
CA ILE A 127 1.22 -1.36 5.88
C ILE A 127 0.01 -2.21 6.26
N GLY A 128 -1.17 -1.90 5.70
CA GLY A 128 -2.37 -2.75 5.88
C GLY A 128 -2.12 -4.18 5.40
N ILE A 129 -1.56 -4.34 4.19
CA ILE A 129 -1.21 -5.66 3.65
C ILE A 129 -0.23 -6.39 4.58
N ALA A 130 0.87 -5.75 4.96
CA ALA A 130 1.88 -6.36 5.83
C ALA A 130 1.29 -6.77 7.18
N TYR A 131 0.37 -5.97 7.74
CA TYR A 131 -0.27 -6.28 9.01
C TYR A 131 -1.24 -7.47 8.91
N GLU A 132 -2.09 -7.51 7.86
CA GLU A 132 -2.99 -8.65 7.60
C GLU A 132 -2.21 -9.95 7.43
N VAL A 133 -1.14 -9.91 6.64
CA VAL A 133 -0.27 -11.07 6.40
C VAL A 133 0.44 -11.50 7.68
N SER A 134 0.99 -10.57 8.46
CA SER A 134 1.66 -10.89 9.73
C SER A 134 0.71 -11.47 10.77
N CYS A 135 -0.50 -10.94 10.90
CA CYS A 135 -1.52 -11.50 11.79
C CYS A 135 -1.92 -12.92 11.41
N THR A 136 -1.80 -13.28 10.13
CA THR A 136 -2.20 -14.59 9.61
C THR A 136 -1.06 -15.61 9.61
N LEU A 137 0.18 -15.19 9.27
CA LEU A 137 1.30 -16.08 9.01
C LEU A 137 2.42 -15.99 10.07
N GLY A 138 2.39 -14.96 10.93
CA GLY A 138 3.39 -14.75 12.00
C GLY A 138 4.31 -13.55 11.73
N ASP A 139 5.30 -13.42 12.61
CA ASP A 139 6.11 -12.21 12.77
C ASP A 139 7.25 -12.05 11.73
N ASP A 140 7.57 -13.09 10.99
CA ASP A 140 8.62 -13.09 9.97
C ASP A 140 8.01 -13.38 8.59
N VAL A 141 7.68 -12.33 7.86
CA VAL A 141 7.01 -12.44 6.56
C VAL A 141 7.63 -11.51 5.51
N ILE A 142 7.63 -11.98 4.28
CA ILE A 142 7.85 -11.17 3.09
C ILE A 142 6.52 -11.15 2.34
N VAL A 143 6.01 -9.98 2.00
CA VAL A 143 4.80 -9.86 1.19
C VAL A 143 5.06 -9.00 -0.03
N SER A 144 4.76 -9.54 -1.21
CA SER A 144 4.79 -8.79 -2.48
C SER A 144 3.35 -8.52 -2.93
N ASP A 145 2.96 -7.26 -2.96
CA ASP A 145 1.70 -6.83 -3.56
C ASP A 145 1.90 -6.59 -5.04
N VAL A 146 1.22 -7.36 -5.87
CA VAL A 146 1.33 -7.30 -7.34
C VAL A 146 -0.01 -6.94 -7.96
N SER A 147 -0.06 -5.74 -8.49
CA SER A 147 -1.27 -5.14 -9.07
C SER A 147 -0.89 -4.10 -10.15
N SER A 148 -1.41 -2.88 -10.10
CA SER A 148 -0.92 -1.76 -10.92
C SER A 148 0.56 -1.48 -10.66
N ASN A 149 0.99 -1.67 -9.43
CA ASN A 149 2.36 -1.62 -8.93
C ASN A 149 2.82 -3.00 -8.48
N THR A 150 4.13 -3.19 -8.34
CA THR A 150 4.72 -4.26 -7.53
C THR A 150 5.46 -3.59 -6.37
N VAL A 151 5.13 -4.01 -5.13
CA VAL A 151 5.77 -3.48 -3.91
C VAL A 151 5.99 -4.63 -2.95
N THR A 152 7.22 -4.84 -2.52
CA THR A 152 7.58 -5.96 -1.66
C THR A 152 8.14 -5.49 -0.32
N LEU A 153 7.55 -5.96 0.79
CA LEU A 153 7.93 -5.59 2.15
C LEU A 153 8.50 -6.78 2.90
N LEU A 154 9.40 -6.49 3.84
CA LEU A 154 9.89 -7.44 4.84
C LEU A 154 9.46 -7.01 6.24
N VAL A 155 8.84 -7.91 6.95
CA VAL A 155 8.61 -7.84 8.40
C VAL A 155 9.52 -8.87 9.06
N THR A 156 10.23 -8.46 10.11
CA THR A 156 11.08 -9.35 10.90
C THR A 156 10.78 -9.13 12.39
N SER A 157 10.49 -10.21 13.11
CA SER A 157 10.12 -10.16 14.52
C SER A 157 8.98 -9.17 14.80
N GLY A 158 7.98 -9.16 13.93
CA GLY A 158 6.81 -8.29 14.03
C GLY A 158 7.04 -6.82 13.71
N LYS A 159 8.21 -6.46 13.11
CA LYS A 159 8.54 -5.07 12.76
C LYS A 159 8.94 -4.93 11.30
N LEU A 160 8.51 -3.85 10.67
CA LEU A 160 8.89 -3.50 9.30
C LEU A 160 10.41 -3.30 9.21
N THR A 161 11.06 -4.13 8.43
CA THR A 161 12.50 -4.02 8.16
C THR A 161 12.76 -3.05 7.02
N GLY A 162 11.93 -3.08 5.98
CA GLY A 162 12.04 -2.21 4.81
C GLY A 162 11.18 -2.71 3.67
N ALA A 163 11.21 -1.97 2.57
CA ALA A 163 10.44 -2.33 1.38
C ALA A 163 11.13 -1.88 0.08
N PHE A 164 10.78 -2.55 -1.02
CA PHE A 164 11.03 -2.10 -2.39
C PHE A 164 9.73 -1.59 -2.99
N ASP A 165 9.67 -0.27 -3.21
CA ASP A 165 8.52 0.35 -3.87
C ASP A 165 8.63 0.22 -5.40
N ALA A 166 7.52 0.35 -6.09
CA ALA A 166 7.41 0.23 -7.54
C ALA A 166 8.38 1.12 -8.34
N CYS A 167 8.83 2.24 -7.77
CA CYS A 167 9.81 3.12 -8.39
C CYS A 167 11.27 2.65 -8.23
N ILE A 168 11.52 1.55 -7.51
CA ILE A 168 12.86 1.07 -7.19
C ILE A 168 13.33 -0.03 -8.15
N PHE A 169 12.50 -1.07 -8.37
CA PHE A 169 12.94 -2.22 -9.15
C PHE A 169 11.82 -2.91 -9.94
N ALA A 170 10.93 -3.66 -9.27
CA ALA A 170 9.95 -4.50 -9.94
C ALA A 170 8.82 -3.68 -10.59
N PRO A 171 8.54 -3.85 -11.90
CA PRO A 171 7.39 -3.23 -12.50
C PRO A 171 6.09 -3.90 -12.04
N GLY A 172 5.02 -3.11 -11.94
CA GLY A 172 3.65 -3.61 -11.93
C GLY A 172 3.07 -3.68 -13.34
N ILE A 173 1.74 -3.85 -13.42
CA ILE A 173 1.10 -3.88 -14.74
C ILE A 173 1.16 -2.50 -15.44
N LEU A 174 1.03 -1.40 -14.68
CA LEU A 174 1.00 -0.03 -15.21
C LEU A 174 2.25 0.78 -14.85
N HIS A 175 2.75 0.67 -13.62
CA HIS A 175 3.80 1.52 -13.07
C HIS A 175 5.10 0.74 -12.90
N GLY A 176 6.22 1.46 -12.88
CA GLY A 176 7.53 0.84 -12.69
C GLY A 176 8.65 1.86 -12.51
N ALA A 177 9.86 1.36 -12.30
CA ALA A 177 11.06 2.17 -12.18
C ALA A 177 11.36 2.94 -13.49
N LEU A 178 11.94 4.13 -13.33
CA LEU A 178 12.37 4.94 -14.47
C LEU A 178 13.68 4.39 -15.03
N ASP A 179 13.65 3.92 -16.26
CA ASP A 179 14.84 3.51 -16.98
C ASP A 179 15.56 4.70 -17.65
N VAL A 180 16.66 4.42 -18.35
CA VAL A 180 17.48 5.46 -18.99
C VAL A 180 16.70 6.22 -20.07
N GLU A 181 15.80 5.57 -20.80
CA GLU A 181 14.98 6.21 -21.83
C GLU A 181 13.97 7.15 -21.20
N ALA A 182 13.30 6.72 -20.14
CA ALA A 182 12.36 7.55 -19.37
C ALA A 182 13.06 8.80 -18.79
N ILE A 183 14.26 8.64 -18.19
CA ILE A 183 15.04 9.75 -17.66
C ILE A 183 15.39 10.76 -18.77
N ARG A 184 15.86 10.29 -19.94
CA ARG A 184 16.18 11.17 -21.08
C ARG A 184 14.97 11.92 -21.62
N ARG A 185 13.80 11.28 -21.65
CA ARG A 185 12.55 11.93 -22.08
C ARG A 185 12.12 13.03 -21.11
N ILE A 186 12.29 12.81 -19.81
CA ILE A 186 12.02 13.80 -18.76
C ILE A 186 12.96 15.00 -18.93
N ASP A 187 14.28 14.76 -19.05
CA ASP A 187 15.28 15.82 -19.22
C ASP A 187 15.06 16.64 -20.49
N ALA A 188 14.56 16.00 -21.56
CA ALA A 188 14.20 16.70 -22.79
C ALA A 188 12.85 17.44 -22.74
N GLY A 189 12.12 17.38 -21.62
CA GLY A 189 10.79 17.99 -21.47
C GLY A 189 9.70 17.28 -22.25
N GLY A 190 9.92 16.03 -22.69
CA GLY A 190 8.95 15.25 -23.46
C GLY A 190 7.85 14.61 -22.62
N CYS A 191 8.05 14.48 -21.32
CA CYS A 191 7.04 14.08 -20.35
C CYS A 191 7.47 14.49 -18.93
N THR A 192 6.51 14.46 -17.99
CA THR A 192 6.80 14.59 -16.56
C THR A 192 7.32 13.28 -15.98
N ALA A 193 7.99 13.32 -14.82
CA ALA A 193 8.41 12.12 -14.10
C ALA A 193 7.22 11.24 -13.71
N ASN A 194 6.09 11.86 -13.35
CA ASN A 194 4.86 11.14 -13.00
C ASN A 194 4.25 10.40 -14.20
N GLU A 195 4.20 11.04 -15.37
CA GLU A 195 3.75 10.38 -16.61
C GLU A 195 4.69 9.23 -17.00
N ALA A 196 6.00 9.41 -16.89
CA ALA A 196 6.97 8.35 -17.16
C ALA A 196 6.77 7.16 -16.23
N PHE A 197 6.62 7.40 -14.92
CA PHE A 197 6.33 6.36 -13.92
C PHE A 197 5.02 5.60 -14.22
N GLN A 198 3.95 6.32 -14.59
CA GLN A 198 2.64 5.74 -14.91
C GLN A 198 2.65 4.87 -16.18
N HIS A 199 3.67 4.97 -17.01
CA HIS A 199 3.82 4.22 -18.25
C HIS A 199 5.03 3.26 -18.25
N ALA A 200 5.64 3.02 -17.08
CA ALA A 200 6.82 2.16 -16.93
C ALA A 200 6.49 0.69 -16.64
N GLY A 201 5.20 0.33 -16.56
CA GLY A 201 4.76 -1.04 -16.31
C GLY A 201 4.84 -1.96 -17.53
N VAL A 202 4.69 -3.25 -17.27
CA VAL A 202 4.79 -4.30 -18.31
C VAL A 202 3.73 -4.16 -19.40
N TYR A 203 2.60 -3.51 -19.12
CA TYR A 203 1.53 -3.28 -20.10
C TYR A 203 2.01 -2.48 -21.31
N PHE A 204 2.89 -1.51 -21.10
CA PHE A 204 3.36 -0.61 -22.14
C PHE A 204 4.61 -1.11 -22.85
N SER A 205 5.40 -1.97 -22.19
CA SER A 205 6.72 -2.39 -22.66
C SER A 205 6.77 -3.81 -23.21
N LEU A 206 5.79 -4.67 -22.87
CA LEU A 206 5.83 -6.08 -23.23
C LEU A 206 4.58 -6.55 -23.99
N PRO A 207 4.73 -7.52 -24.90
CA PRO A 207 3.58 -8.19 -25.50
C PRO A 207 2.79 -8.95 -24.42
N GLU A 208 1.50 -9.12 -24.64
CA GLU A 208 0.55 -9.66 -23.64
C GLU A 208 1.00 -11.00 -23.04
N TYR A 209 1.51 -11.90 -23.87
CA TYR A 209 1.94 -13.25 -23.45
C TYR A 209 3.17 -13.26 -22.53
N GLU A 210 3.96 -12.19 -22.47
CA GLU A 210 5.12 -12.07 -21.59
C GLU A 210 4.81 -11.33 -20.27
N ARG A 211 3.70 -10.60 -20.18
CA ARG A 211 3.43 -9.70 -19.06
C ARG A 211 3.37 -10.42 -17.72
N ILE A 212 2.59 -11.51 -17.66
CA ILE A 212 2.39 -12.27 -16.41
C ILE A 212 3.68 -12.93 -15.95
N ARG A 213 4.44 -13.55 -16.87
CA ARG A 213 5.73 -14.16 -16.57
C ARG A 213 6.76 -13.15 -16.06
N SER A 214 6.77 -11.96 -16.66
CA SER A 214 7.66 -10.88 -16.20
C SER A 214 7.28 -10.38 -14.81
N LEU A 215 6.00 -10.19 -14.51
CA LEU A 215 5.54 -9.82 -13.17
C LEU A 215 5.93 -10.88 -12.13
N ALA A 216 5.72 -12.17 -12.43
CA ALA A 216 6.10 -13.27 -11.57
C ALA A 216 7.62 -13.29 -11.30
N MET A 217 8.42 -13.14 -12.36
CA MET A 217 9.88 -13.10 -12.26
C MET A 217 10.36 -11.95 -11.37
N PHE A 218 9.89 -10.72 -11.60
CA PHE A 218 10.34 -9.56 -10.84
C PHE A 218 9.86 -9.61 -9.38
N ALA A 219 8.63 -10.07 -9.11
CA ALA A 219 8.14 -10.29 -7.75
C ALA A 219 8.98 -11.36 -7.01
N ALA A 220 9.32 -12.46 -7.68
CA ALA A 220 10.21 -13.50 -7.14
C ALA A 220 11.61 -12.95 -6.85
N MET A 221 12.17 -12.09 -7.72
CA MET A 221 13.48 -11.46 -7.49
C MET A 221 13.48 -10.56 -6.26
N GLU A 222 12.46 -9.74 -6.06
CA GLU A 222 12.34 -8.91 -4.83
C GLU A 222 12.18 -9.77 -3.57
N CYS A 223 11.33 -10.80 -3.63
CA CYS A 223 11.20 -11.74 -2.52
C CYS A 223 12.54 -12.44 -2.21
N ALA A 224 13.26 -12.90 -3.23
CA ALA A 224 14.58 -13.54 -3.06
C ALA A 224 15.61 -12.56 -2.46
N ALA A 225 15.60 -11.30 -2.88
CA ALA A 225 16.47 -10.27 -2.32
C ALA A 225 16.19 -10.04 -0.81
N LEU A 226 14.93 -10.00 -0.40
CA LEU A 226 14.56 -9.84 1.00
C LEU A 226 14.80 -11.13 1.82
N LEU A 227 14.72 -12.30 1.22
CA LEU A 227 15.11 -13.57 1.85
C LEU A 227 16.59 -13.62 2.24
N LEU A 228 17.48 -12.83 1.59
CA LEU A 228 18.87 -12.68 2.02
C LEU A 228 18.98 -12.04 3.42
N LEU A 229 18.01 -11.23 3.82
CA LEU A 229 17.97 -10.58 5.13
C LEU A 229 17.26 -11.46 6.19
N ASN A 230 16.23 -12.19 5.78
CA ASN A 230 15.56 -13.16 6.65
C ASN A 230 15.19 -14.44 5.87
N PRO A 231 16.11 -15.43 5.82
CA PRO A 231 15.92 -16.67 5.04
C PRO A 231 14.73 -17.54 5.52
N ARG A 232 14.26 -17.31 6.76
CA ARG A 232 13.16 -18.08 7.36
C ARG A 232 11.79 -17.42 7.18
N ALA A 233 11.74 -16.19 6.65
CA ALA A 233 10.48 -15.51 6.45
C ALA A 233 9.55 -16.30 5.54
N THR A 234 8.28 -16.36 5.92
CA THR A 234 7.22 -16.90 5.06
C THR A 234 6.95 -15.90 3.94
N VAL A 235 6.91 -16.39 2.70
CA VAL A 235 6.61 -15.53 1.53
C VAL A 235 5.12 -15.54 1.25
N ALA A 236 4.58 -14.37 1.03
CA ALA A 236 3.19 -14.16 0.61
C ALA A 236 3.12 -13.25 -0.62
N LEU A 237 2.10 -13.46 -1.41
CA LEU A 237 1.69 -12.57 -2.50
C LEU A 237 0.32 -11.97 -2.16
N ALA A 238 0.13 -10.71 -2.48
CA ALA A 238 -1.13 -10.00 -2.32
C ALA A 238 -1.48 -9.23 -3.59
N GLY A 239 -2.72 -8.74 -3.67
CA GLY A 239 -3.19 -7.93 -4.79
C GLY A 239 -3.92 -8.73 -5.86
N SER A 240 -4.42 -8.01 -6.86
CA SER A 240 -5.31 -8.58 -7.88
C SER A 240 -4.65 -9.62 -8.79
N LEU A 241 -3.33 -9.59 -8.93
CA LEU A 241 -2.57 -10.51 -9.78
C LEU A 241 -1.93 -11.65 -8.99
N ALA A 242 -1.94 -11.59 -7.66
CA ALA A 242 -1.32 -12.62 -6.81
C ALA A 242 -1.76 -14.05 -7.15
N PRO A 243 -3.07 -14.36 -7.30
CA PRO A 243 -3.49 -15.74 -7.63
C PRO A 243 -2.97 -16.24 -8.99
N ILE A 244 -2.76 -15.31 -9.92
CA ILE A 244 -2.35 -15.65 -11.30
C ILE A 244 -0.86 -15.96 -11.36
N ILE A 245 -0.04 -15.19 -10.64
CA ILE A 245 1.43 -15.31 -10.70
C ILE A 245 1.99 -16.30 -9.68
N ALA A 246 1.22 -16.68 -8.65
CA ALA A 246 1.71 -17.50 -7.55
C ALA A 246 2.38 -18.81 -7.98
N PRO A 247 1.84 -19.61 -8.91
CA PRO A 247 2.49 -20.86 -9.32
C PRO A 247 3.90 -20.64 -9.90
N GLU A 248 4.10 -19.59 -10.71
CA GLU A 248 5.40 -19.30 -11.30
C GLU A 248 6.38 -18.72 -10.26
N VAL A 249 5.88 -17.90 -9.30
CA VAL A 249 6.70 -17.40 -8.19
C VAL A 249 7.15 -18.54 -7.29
N GLU A 250 6.29 -19.53 -6.99
CA GLU A 250 6.65 -20.74 -6.23
C GLU A 250 7.74 -21.55 -6.93
N GLU A 251 7.62 -21.74 -8.24
CA GLU A 251 8.63 -22.44 -9.04
C GLU A 251 9.97 -21.72 -9.00
N LEU A 252 9.98 -20.40 -9.22
CA LEU A 252 11.19 -19.58 -9.22
C LEU A 252 11.88 -19.53 -7.86
N LEU A 253 11.11 -19.46 -6.76
CA LEU A 253 11.64 -19.41 -5.40
C LEU A 253 11.97 -20.80 -4.82
N GLY A 254 11.46 -21.87 -5.42
CA GLY A 254 11.57 -23.25 -4.90
C GLY A 254 10.91 -23.43 -3.53
N ARG A 255 9.85 -22.67 -3.23
CA ARG A 255 9.09 -22.71 -1.98
C ARG A 255 7.64 -22.31 -2.17
N ASN A 256 6.77 -22.79 -1.27
CA ASN A 256 5.37 -22.37 -1.26
C ASN A 256 5.23 -20.88 -0.92
N VAL A 257 4.24 -20.22 -1.52
CA VAL A 257 3.85 -18.86 -1.19
C VAL A 257 2.38 -18.83 -0.73
N ALA A 258 2.08 -18.03 0.28
CA ALA A 258 0.70 -17.77 0.67
C ALA A 258 0.09 -16.73 -0.27
N VAL A 259 -1.20 -16.84 -0.57
CA VAL A 259 -1.88 -15.94 -1.52
C VAL A 259 -3.01 -15.21 -0.82
N PHE A 260 -3.01 -13.89 -0.93
CA PHE A 260 -4.03 -12.98 -0.43
C PHE A 260 -4.66 -12.22 -1.60
N ASP A 261 -5.95 -11.97 -1.50
CA ASP A 261 -6.71 -11.30 -2.54
C ASP A 261 -6.54 -9.76 -2.55
N GLU A 262 -7.28 -9.10 -3.42
CA GLU A 262 -7.27 -7.63 -3.58
C GLU A 262 -7.79 -6.85 -2.36
N TRP A 263 -8.39 -7.51 -1.38
CA TRP A 263 -8.95 -6.92 -0.18
C TRP A 263 -7.98 -6.93 1.00
N CYS A 264 -6.84 -7.56 0.85
CA CYS A 264 -5.83 -7.71 1.91
C CYS A 264 -5.49 -6.37 2.58
N ALA A 265 -5.31 -5.30 1.81
CA ALA A 265 -5.03 -3.97 2.35
C ALA A 265 -6.14 -3.46 3.26
N SER A 266 -7.37 -3.42 2.76
CA SER A 266 -8.52 -2.88 3.51
C SER A 266 -8.86 -3.73 4.75
N ARG A 267 -8.73 -5.07 4.68
CA ARG A 267 -8.88 -5.94 5.85
C ARG A 267 -7.81 -5.69 6.90
N GLY A 268 -6.57 -5.54 6.49
CA GLY A 268 -5.48 -5.20 7.41
C GLY A 268 -5.70 -3.84 8.09
N LEU A 269 -6.27 -2.87 7.37
CA LEU A 269 -6.65 -1.59 7.96
C LEU A 269 -7.77 -1.73 9.00
N VAL A 270 -8.76 -2.61 8.79
CA VAL A 270 -9.77 -2.93 9.83
C VAL A 270 -9.09 -3.45 11.10
N ARG A 271 -8.13 -4.39 10.97
CA ARG A 271 -7.38 -4.92 12.12
C ARG A 271 -6.55 -3.84 12.81
N ILE A 272 -5.89 -2.97 12.03
CA ILE A 272 -5.14 -1.84 12.58
C ILE A 272 -6.07 -0.91 13.37
N ALA A 273 -7.24 -0.53 12.80
CA ALA A 273 -8.21 0.29 13.51
C ALA A 273 -8.65 -0.37 14.83
N HIS A 274 -9.06 -1.64 14.78
CA HIS A 274 -9.43 -2.39 15.96
C HIS A 274 -8.34 -2.34 17.04
N ASP A 275 -7.12 -2.73 16.69
CA ASP A 275 -6.03 -2.87 17.66
C ASP A 275 -5.61 -1.52 18.24
N VAL A 276 -5.51 -0.48 17.41
CA VAL A 276 -5.15 0.88 17.84
C VAL A 276 -6.21 1.46 18.78
N PHE A 277 -7.47 1.40 18.40
CA PHE A 277 -8.55 1.92 19.26
C PHE A 277 -8.83 1.05 20.50
N ARG A 278 -8.28 -0.18 20.55
CA ARG A 278 -8.23 -1.02 21.76
C ARG A 278 -6.96 -0.82 22.58
N GLY A 279 -6.12 0.15 22.21
CA GLY A 279 -5.00 0.62 23.02
C GLY A 279 -3.64 0.05 22.64
N LYS A 280 -3.48 -0.59 21.49
CA LYS A 280 -2.16 -1.06 21.02
C LYS A 280 -1.29 0.15 20.63
N PRO A 281 -0.10 0.33 21.25
CA PRO A 281 0.69 1.55 21.08
C PRO A 281 1.58 1.54 19.84
N GLU A 282 1.74 0.38 19.21
CA GLU A 282 2.64 0.17 18.06
C GLU A 282 2.03 -0.84 17.10
N ILE A 283 2.17 -0.60 15.80
CA ILE A 283 1.79 -1.55 14.72
C ILE A 283 3.01 -1.75 13.83
N LEU A 284 3.52 -2.97 13.75
CA LEU A 284 4.70 -3.35 12.94
C LEU A 284 5.92 -2.42 13.16
N GLY A 285 6.13 -1.89 14.36
CA GLY A 285 7.22 -0.97 14.66
C GLY A 285 6.89 0.51 14.41
N LEU A 286 5.70 0.82 13.93
CA LEU A 286 5.20 2.19 13.79
C LEU A 286 4.48 2.62 15.06
N ASP A 287 4.91 3.70 15.68
CA ASP A 287 4.25 4.29 16.84
C ASP A 287 2.85 4.78 16.51
N VAL A 288 1.98 4.80 17.52
CA VAL A 288 0.62 5.34 17.44
C VAL A 288 0.55 6.67 18.15
N ASP A 289 0.08 7.73 17.46
CA ASP A 289 -0.10 9.10 17.96
C ASP A 289 -1.60 9.51 17.83
N LEU A 290 -2.39 9.22 18.89
CA LEU A 290 -3.83 9.53 18.97
C LEU A 290 -4.10 10.92 19.55
#